data_1d03f2257d745c1c872c576206441df1
#
_entry.id   1d03f2257d745c1c872c576206441df1
#
_cell.length_a   1.000
_cell.length_b   1.000
_cell.length_c   1.000
_cell.angle_alpha   90.00
_cell.angle_beta   90.00
_cell.angle_gamma   90.00
#
_symmetry.space_group_name_H-M   'P 1'
#
loop_
_entity.id
_entity.type
_entity.pdbx_description
1 polymer ?
#
loop_
_entity_poly.entity_id
_entity_poly.type
_entity_poly.pdbx_seq_one_letter_code
_entity_poly.pdbx_strand_id
1 'polypeptide(L)'
;MTLRSRARNILIQSATLLRADELALRLQKRNPNSCGLIIAMHETPPSLQSEFRRQLEWASQHFTIASLEDFAKLWDRERGLGGHSKPPILFTFDDGRESNYTVAAPMLESFGARGVFFVVPGFAECAADQALAFYRSRINPNSRAGDEKWEDWRPMNSAQVADLAARGHAVGNHTLTHPRLLGLGAGELEKEIGDSARKLASWTKKQVDAFAWTFGWDAIDANAWQVIRRYHRFCFAPCPGAIDSRRDAQTLLWRREIEVKYSPAEYRFLYSGLGDFWWSTRRNRLRKMLQS
;
A
#
# COMPACT_ATOMS: atom_id res chain seq x y z
N MET A 1 5.53 7.14 -25.88
CA MET A 1 5.72 5.80 -25.26
C MET A 1 7.15 5.34 -25.53
N THR A 2 7.92 5.02 -24.48
CA THR A 2 9.29 4.53 -24.64
C THR A 2 9.31 3.07 -25.12
N LEU A 3 10.42 2.61 -25.74
CA LEU A 3 10.60 1.20 -26.14
C LEU A 3 10.36 0.22 -24.96
N ARG A 4 10.79 0.60 -23.76
CA ARG A 4 10.58 -0.20 -22.52
C ARG A 4 9.10 -0.33 -22.17
N SER A 5 8.31 0.73 -22.32
CA SER A 5 6.87 0.67 -22.03
C SER A 5 6.11 -0.20 -23.05
N ARG A 6 6.53 -0.17 -24.32
CA ARG A 6 5.96 -1.03 -25.37
C ARG A 6 6.26 -2.52 -25.12
N ALA A 7 7.53 -2.85 -24.81
CA ALA A 7 7.92 -4.23 -24.50
C ALA A 7 7.18 -4.77 -23.27
N ARG A 8 7.04 -3.95 -22.21
CA ARG A 8 6.25 -4.30 -21.03
C ARG A 8 4.78 -4.59 -21.39
N ASN A 9 4.16 -3.74 -22.17
CA ASN A 9 2.75 -3.93 -22.57
C ASN A 9 2.55 -5.20 -23.42
N ILE A 10 3.45 -5.48 -24.35
CA ILE A 10 3.42 -6.71 -25.14
C ILE A 10 3.53 -7.94 -24.22
N LEU A 11 4.46 -7.93 -23.27
CA LEU A 11 4.63 -9.01 -22.30
C LEU A 11 3.35 -9.24 -21.47
N ILE A 12 2.76 -8.17 -20.93
CA ILE A 12 1.53 -8.23 -20.14
C ILE A 12 0.38 -8.83 -20.96
N GLN A 13 0.17 -8.32 -22.17
CA GLN A 13 -0.89 -8.81 -23.05
C GLN A 13 -0.67 -10.28 -23.44
N SER A 14 0.57 -10.64 -23.79
CA SER A 14 0.91 -12.04 -24.14
C SER A 14 0.70 -12.98 -22.94
N ALA A 15 1.12 -12.59 -21.74
CA ALA A 15 0.91 -13.39 -20.53
C ALA A 15 -0.58 -13.60 -20.23
N THR A 16 -1.40 -12.56 -20.40
CA THR A 16 -2.86 -12.66 -20.21
C THR A 16 -3.52 -13.50 -21.30
N LEU A 17 -3.12 -13.33 -22.57
CA LEU A 17 -3.64 -14.13 -23.67
C LEU A 17 -3.33 -15.62 -23.50
N LEU A 18 -2.13 -15.95 -23.03
CA LEU A 18 -1.71 -17.33 -22.74
C LEU A 18 -2.21 -17.85 -21.38
N ARG A 19 -3.03 -17.06 -20.65
CA ARG A 19 -3.55 -17.38 -19.33
C ARG A 19 -2.44 -17.71 -18.30
N ALA A 20 -1.23 -17.17 -18.50
CA ALA A 20 -0.10 -17.38 -17.60
C ALA A 20 -0.36 -16.77 -16.20
N ASP A 21 -1.13 -15.68 -16.14
CA ASP A 21 -1.62 -15.06 -14.91
C ASP A 21 -2.50 -16.04 -14.10
N GLU A 22 -3.42 -16.77 -14.73
CA GLU A 22 -4.26 -17.76 -14.06
C GLU A 22 -3.44 -18.96 -13.55
N LEU A 23 -2.47 -19.43 -14.34
CA LEU A 23 -1.57 -20.51 -13.90
C LEU A 23 -0.75 -20.05 -12.69
N ALA A 24 -0.18 -18.85 -12.73
CA ALA A 24 0.59 -18.29 -11.62
C ALA A 24 -0.26 -18.17 -10.35
N LEU A 25 -1.51 -17.70 -10.46
CA LEU A 25 -2.45 -17.66 -9.32
C LEU A 25 -2.76 -19.04 -8.76
N ARG A 26 -2.93 -20.06 -9.60
CA ARG A 26 -3.14 -21.46 -9.15
C ARG A 26 -1.91 -21.99 -8.40
N LEU A 27 -0.71 -21.71 -8.89
CA LEU A 27 0.55 -22.08 -8.22
C LEU A 27 0.71 -21.37 -6.88
N GLN A 28 0.38 -20.07 -6.84
CA GLN A 28 0.41 -19.29 -5.61
C GLN A 28 -0.55 -19.82 -4.54
N LYS A 29 -1.77 -20.22 -4.93
CA LYS A 29 -2.73 -20.87 -4.02
C LYS A 29 -2.23 -22.19 -3.42
N ARG A 30 -1.36 -22.90 -4.13
CA ARG A 30 -0.77 -24.18 -3.68
C ARG A 30 0.48 -24.01 -2.83
N ASN A 31 1.03 -22.79 -2.74
CA ASN A 31 2.21 -22.52 -1.92
C ASN A 31 1.81 -22.36 -0.44
N PRO A 32 2.11 -23.35 0.43
CA PRO A 32 1.69 -23.33 1.83
C PRO A 32 2.36 -22.21 2.65
N ASN A 33 3.42 -21.60 2.12
CA ASN A 33 4.17 -20.53 2.79
C ASN A 33 3.76 -19.14 2.34
N SER A 34 2.85 -19.03 1.35
CA SER A 34 2.34 -17.73 0.92
C SER A 34 1.35 -17.21 1.95
N CYS A 35 1.68 -16.09 2.58
CA CYS A 35 0.79 -15.39 3.50
C CYS A 35 -0.13 -14.38 2.77
N GLY A 36 -0.17 -14.40 1.44
CA GLY A 36 -1.05 -13.55 0.64
C GLY A 36 -0.36 -12.37 -0.03
N LEU A 37 -1.16 -11.41 -0.44
CA LEU A 37 -0.76 -10.24 -1.19
C LEU A 37 -1.15 -8.96 -0.47
N ILE A 38 -0.34 -7.91 -0.64
CA ILE A 38 -0.68 -6.56 -0.21
C ILE A 38 -0.59 -5.63 -1.41
N ILE A 39 -1.64 -4.88 -1.64
CA ILE A 39 -1.78 -3.94 -2.75
C ILE A 39 -1.64 -2.52 -2.23
N ALA A 40 -0.81 -1.72 -2.88
CA ALA A 40 -0.72 -0.29 -2.67
C ALA A 40 -1.43 0.45 -3.81
N MET A 41 -2.33 1.36 -3.45
CA MET A 41 -3.02 2.30 -4.33
C MET A 41 -2.82 3.72 -3.82
N HIS A 42 -2.84 4.71 -4.71
CA HIS A 42 -2.72 6.10 -4.30
C HIS A 42 -4.06 6.85 -4.43
N GLU A 43 -4.72 6.72 -5.57
CA GLU A 43 -5.92 7.48 -5.86
C GLU A 43 -7.09 6.57 -6.27
N THR A 44 -8.27 6.93 -5.80
CA THR A 44 -9.53 6.27 -6.18
C THR A 44 -10.57 7.33 -6.59
N PRO A 45 -10.30 8.09 -7.68
CA PRO A 45 -11.16 9.20 -8.02
C PRO A 45 -12.58 8.74 -8.36
N PRO A 46 -13.61 9.55 -8.07
CA PRO A 46 -15.01 9.20 -8.38
C PRO A 46 -15.23 8.81 -9.84
N SER A 47 -14.46 9.40 -10.77
CA SER A 47 -14.51 9.09 -12.19
C SER A 47 -14.07 7.66 -12.55
N LEU A 48 -13.29 6.99 -11.68
CA LEU A 48 -12.83 5.61 -11.86
C LEU A 48 -13.46 4.64 -10.86
N GLN A 49 -14.58 5.00 -10.24
CA GLN A 49 -15.27 4.15 -9.26
C GLN A 49 -15.70 2.80 -9.86
N SER A 50 -16.13 2.77 -11.13
CA SER A 50 -16.50 1.54 -11.82
C SER A 50 -15.30 0.63 -12.09
N GLU A 51 -14.14 1.20 -12.39
CA GLU A 51 -12.88 0.48 -12.56
C GLU A 51 -12.43 -0.16 -11.25
N PHE A 52 -12.49 0.59 -10.16
CA PHE A 52 -12.14 0.07 -8.84
C PHE A 52 -13.08 -1.07 -8.42
N ARG A 53 -14.39 -0.94 -8.65
CA ARG A 53 -15.35 -2.02 -8.40
C ARG A 53 -14.98 -3.28 -9.18
N ARG A 54 -14.68 -3.17 -10.47
CA ARG A 54 -14.27 -4.32 -11.29
C ARG A 54 -12.99 -4.99 -10.79
N GLN A 55 -12.02 -4.21 -10.30
CA GLN A 55 -10.81 -4.78 -9.68
C GLN A 55 -11.14 -5.53 -8.39
N LEU A 56 -12.02 -5.01 -7.53
CA LEU A 56 -12.45 -5.68 -6.30
C LEU A 56 -13.28 -6.93 -6.58
N GLU A 57 -14.18 -6.90 -7.54
CA GLU A 57 -14.96 -8.06 -7.99
C GLU A 57 -14.03 -9.18 -8.46
N TRP A 58 -13.07 -8.83 -9.31
CA TRP A 58 -12.07 -9.80 -9.76
C TRP A 58 -11.20 -10.31 -8.60
N ALA A 59 -10.74 -9.44 -7.73
CA ALA A 59 -9.94 -9.83 -6.56
C ALA A 59 -10.72 -10.77 -5.64
N SER A 60 -12.00 -10.51 -5.38
CA SER A 60 -12.85 -11.33 -4.51
C SER A 60 -13.11 -12.75 -5.06
N GLN A 61 -13.04 -12.93 -6.38
CA GLN A 61 -13.12 -14.27 -6.99
C GLN A 61 -11.87 -15.12 -6.72
N HIS A 62 -10.70 -14.49 -6.55
CA HIS A 62 -9.41 -15.18 -6.46
C HIS A 62 -8.81 -15.15 -5.06
N PHE A 63 -9.18 -14.18 -4.24
CA PHE A 63 -8.64 -13.90 -2.91
C PHE A 63 -9.75 -13.69 -1.88
N THR A 64 -9.41 -13.84 -0.61
CA THR A 64 -10.21 -13.32 0.51
C THR A 64 -9.70 -11.92 0.83
N ILE A 65 -10.54 -10.89 0.68
CA ILE A 65 -10.15 -9.52 1.01
C ILE A 65 -10.14 -9.41 2.54
N ALA A 66 -8.95 -9.25 3.11
CA ALA A 66 -8.69 -9.28 4.54
C ALA A 66 -8.54 -7.88 5.12
N SER A 67 -8.90 -7.70 6.39
CA SER A 67 -8.45 -6.56 7.19
C SER A 67 -6.97 -6.72 7.61
N LEU A 68 -6.34 -5.66 8.12
CA LEU A 68 -4.98 -5.76 8.68
C LEU A 68 -4.93 -6.75 9.86
N GLU A 69 -5.96 -6.74 10.69
CA GLU A 69 -6.04 -7.64 11.85
C GLU A 69 -6.13 -9.11 11.43
N ASP A 70 -6.98 -9.42 10.44
CA ASP A 70 -7.10 -10.78 9.92
C ASP A 70 -5.82 -11.23 9.21
N PHE A 71 -5.19 -10.33 8.47
CA PHE A 71 -3.89 -10.57 7.84
C PHE A 71 -2.81 -10.89 8.88
N ALA A 72 -2.78 -10.14 10.00
CA ALA A 72 -1.88 -10.36 11.12
C ALA A 72 -2.13 -11.71 11.83
N LYS A 73 -3.40 -12.07 12.05
CA LYS A 73 -3.77 -13.38 12.63
C LYS A 73 -3.30 -14.56 11.78
N LEU A 74 -3.32 -14.42 10.47
CA LEU A 74 -2.80 -15.43 9.54
C LEU A 74 -1.28 -15.58 9.66
N TRP A 75 -0.58 -14.48 9.98
CA TRP A 75 0.87 -14.48 10.19
C TRP A 75 1.28 -15.11 11.51
N ASP A 76 0.56 -14.85 12.60
CA ASP A 76 0.86 -15.34 13.95
C ASP A 76 0.54 -16.85 14.11
N ARG A 77 -0.17 -17.45 13.17
CA ARG A 77 -0.42 -18.89 13.18
C ARG A 77 0.76 -19.59 12.53
N GLU A 78 1.50 -20.36 13.32
CA GLU A 78 2.45 -21.40 12.87
C GLU A 78 1.81 -22.45 11.96
N ARG A 79 0.51 -22.37 11.76
CA ARG A 79 -0.31 -23.19 10.88
C ARG A 79 -0.44 -22.44 9.56
N GLY A 80 0.24 -22.93 8.52
CA GLY A 80 0.05 -22.43 7.16
C GLY A 80 -1.44 -22.23 6.82
N LEU A 81 -1.75 -21.56 5.73
CA LEU A 81 -3.09 -21.21 5.23
C LEU A 81 -4.07 -22.42 5.10
N GLY A 82 -3.78 -23.53 5.79
CA GLY A 82 -4.59 -24.74 5.84
C GLY A 82 -6.00 -24.44 6.37
N GLY A 83 -6.94 -24.25 5.45
CA GLY A 83 -8.35 -23.99 5.73
C GLY A 83 -8.98 -22.84 4.96
N HIS A 84 -8.19 -21.94 4.35
CA HIS A 84 -8.75 -20.90 3.48
C HIS A 84 -8.81 -21.39 2.03
N SER A 85 -9.99 -21.36 1.43
CA SER A 85 -10.18 -21.73 0.02
C SER A 85 -9.48 -20.74 -0.93
N LYS A 86 -9.21 -19.51 -0.48
CA LYS A 86 -8.55 -18.43 -1.23
C LYS A 86 -7.45 -17.79 -0.37
N PRO A 87 -6.29 -17.41 -0.97
CA PRO A 87 -5.26 -16.66 -0.25
C PRO A 87 -5.77 -15.26 0.14
N PRO A 88 -5.31 -14.67 1.26
CA PRO A 88 -5.72 -13.34 1.65
C PRO A 88 -5.09 -12.26 0.76
N ILE A 89 -5.83 -11.16 0.61
CA ILE A 89 -5.35 -9.93 -0.01
C ILE A 89 -5.71 -8.73 0.87
N LEU A 90 -4.76 -7.84 1.09
CA LEU A 90 -4.94 -6.61 1.84
C LEU A 90 -4.79 -5.40 0.90
N PHE A 91 -5.79 -4.54 0.90
CA PHE A 91 -5.75 -3.27 0.17
C PHE A 91 -5.22 -2.16 1.07
N THR A 92 -4.24 -1.42 0.56
CA THR A 92 -3.65 -0.26 1.24
C THR A 92 -3.69 0.97 0.33
N PHE A 93 -3.88 2.14 0.92
CA PHE A 93 -4.03 3.40 0.21
C PHE A 93 -3.07 4.42 0.81
N ASP A 94 -2.25 5.02 -0.02
CA ASP A 94 -1.21 5.96 0.41
C ASP A 94 -1.66 7.43 0.30
N ASP A 95 -0.87 8.34 0.87
CA ASP A 95 -0.99 9.80 0.84
C ASP A 95 -2.13 10.40 1.69
N GLY A 96 -3.16 9.64 2.08
CA GLY A 96 -4.31 10.20 2.80
C GLY A 96 -5.22 11.07 1.93
N ARG A 97 -5.46 10.68 0.68
CA ARG A 97 -6.33 11.41 -0.27
C ARG A 97 -7.80 11.25 0.09
N GLU A 98 -8.59 12.31 -0.07
CA GLU A 98 -10.02 12.29 0.26
C GLU A 98 -10.81 11.29 -0.60
N SER A 99 -10.40 11.05 -1.85
CA SER A 99 -11.02 10.03 -2.69
C SER A 99 -10.95 8.62 -2.08
N ASN A 100 -9.92 8.34 -1.29
CA ASN A 100 -9.82 7.06 -0.57
C ASN A 100 -10.85 6.95 0.55
N TYR A 101 -11.23 8.06 1.20
CA TYR A 101 -12.32 8.11 2.18
C TYR A 101 -13.70 8.04 1.52
N THR A 102 -13.92 8.80 0.44
CA THR A 102 -15.24 8.96 -0.18
C THR A 102 -15.61 7.83 -1.14
N VAL A 103 -14.62 7.15 -1.72
CA VAL A 103 -14.82 6.09 -2.72
C VAL A 103 -14.27 4.74 -2.25
N ALA A 104 -12.98 4.67 -1.89
CA ALA A 104 -12.36 3.37 -1.59
C ALA A 104 -12.94 2.72 -0.33
N ALA A 105 -13.08 3.45 0.76
CA ALA A 105 -13.56 2.90 2.02
C ALA A 105 -15.00 2.36 1.92
N PRO A 106 -15.99 3.13 1.43
CA PRO A 106 -17.36 2.62 1.26
C PRO A 106 -17.43 1.43 0.30
N MET A 107 -16.59 1.43 -0.74
CA MET A 107 -16.59 0.33 -1.69
C MET A 107 -16.03 -0.95 -1.07
N LEU A 108 -14.92 -0.89 -0.31
CA LEU A 108 -14.42 -2.05 0.45
C LEU A 108 -15.47 -2.57 1.42
N GLU A 109 -16.19 -1.67 2.11
CA GLU A 109 -17.26 -2.03 3.03
C GLU A 109 -18.40 -2.77 2.34
N SER A 110 -18.73 -2.40 1.11
CA SER A 110 -19.76 -3.11 0.31
C SER A 110 -19.36 -4.56 -0.02
N PHE A 111 -18.06 -4.89 0.07
CA PHE A 111 -17.53 -6.27 -0.02
C PHE A 111 -17.31 -6.91 1.37
N GLY A 112 -17.77 -6.28 2.45
CA GLY A 112 -17.52 -6.74 3.82
C GLY A 112 -16.06 -6.63 4.26
N ALA A 113 -15.26 -5.84 3.55
CA ALA A 113 -13.82 -5.73 3.72
C ALA A 113 -13.39 -4.42 4.41
N ARG A 114 -12.14 -4.39 4.89
CA ARG A 114 -11.49 -3.20 5.45
C ARG A 114 -10.09 -3.04 4.86
N GLY A 115 -9.67 -1.78 4.65
CA GLY A 115 -8.36 -1.43 4.14
C GLY A 115 -7.45 -0.80 5.18
N VAL A 116 -6.22 -0.49 4.76
CA VAL A 116 -5.26 0.33 5.51
C VAL A 116 -5.09 1.65 4.77
N PHE A 117 -5.25 2.77 5.45
CA PHE A 117 -5.09 4.10 4.90
C PHE A 117 -3.89 4.78 5.52
N PHE A 118 -2.83 4.93 4.74
CA PHE A 118 -1.59 5.61 5.16
C PHE A 118 -1.75 7.10 4.96
N VAL A 119 -1.73 7.84 6.06
CA VAL A 119 -2.03 9.27 6.09
C VAL A 119 -0.78 10.07 6.37
N VAL A 120 -0.63 11.20 5.67
CA VAL A 120 0.37 12.25 5.90
C VAL A 120 -0.29 13.37 6.72
N PRO A 121 -0.08 13.45 8.04
CA PRO A 121 -0.79 14.44 8.88
C PRO A 121 -0.57 15.89 8.46
N GLY A 122 0.64 16.25 8.02
CA GLY A 122 0.92 17.60 7.53
C GLY A 122 0.12 17.97 6.29
N PHE A 123 -0.23 16.97 5.45
CA PHE A 123 -1.11 17.17 4.31
C PHE A 123 -2.58 17.28 4.73
N ALA A 124 -3.00 16.44 5.66
CA ALA A 124 -4.37 16.43 6.19
C ALA A 124 -4.74 17.71 6.97
N GLU A 125 -3.76 18.39 7.55
CA GLU A 125 -3.94 19.68 8.25
C GLU A 125 -3.65 20.89 7.37
N CYS A 126 -3.27 20.68 6.12
CA CYS A 126 -2.91 21.78 5.23
C CYS A 126 -4.15 22.65 4.93
N ALA A 127 -3.98 23.96 5.00
CA ALA A 127 -5.05 24.89 4.60
C ALA A 127 -5.38 24.67 3.11
N ALA A 128 -6.63 24.83 2.73
CA ALA A 128 -7.11 24.51 1.39
C ALA A 128 -6.36 25.26 0.27
N ASP A 129 -5.94 26.49 0.52
CA ASP A 129 -5.15 27.32 -0.40
C ASP A 129 -3.68 26.87 -0.52
N GLN A 130 -3.17 26.12 0.47
CA GLN A 130 -1.79 25.59 0.49
C GLN A 130 -1.72 24.13 0.05
N ALA A 131 -2.83 23.42 0.05
CA ALA A 131 -2.87 21.98 -0.18
C ALA A 131 -2.32 21.56 -1.55
N LEU A 132 -2.56 22.35 -2.62
CA LEU A 132 -2.00 22.07 -3.95
C LEU A 132 -0.48 22.26 -3.97
N ALA A 133 0.03 23.26 -3.30
CA ALA A 133 1.47 23.49 -3.19
C ALA A 133 2.16 22.36 -2.39
N PHE A 134 1.53 21.91 -1.31
CA PHE A 134 2.00 20.76 -0.55
C PHE A 134 2.02 19.50 -1.41
N TYR A 135 0.92 19.20 -2.10
CA TYR A 135 0.82 18.05 -3.00
C TYR A 135 1.95 18.04 -4.03
N ARG A 136 2.15 19.14 -4.77
CA ARG A 136 3.19 19.25 -5.80
C ARG A 136 4.61 19.20 -5.25
N SER A 137 4.85 19.76 -4.07
CA SER A 137 6.22 19.82 -3.52
C SER A 137 6.60 18.58 -2.71
N ARG A 138 5.64 17.88 -2.13
CA ARG A 138 5.88 16.79 -1.16
C ARG A 138 5.33 15.45 -1.61
N ILE A 139 4.08 15.40 -2.03
CA ILE A 139 3.41 14.14 -2.36
C ILE A 139 3.80 13.69 -3.77
N ASN A 140 3.62 14.52 -4.76
CA ASN A 140 3.91 14.20 -6.17
C ASN A 140 4.76 15.28 -6.84
N PRO A 141 6.07 15.34 -6.56
CA PRO A 141 6.96 16.34 -7.13
C PRO A 141 7.14 16.23 -8.65
N ASN A 142 6.66 15.15 -9.26
CA ASN A 142 6.69 14.95 -10.71
C ASN A 142 5.36 15.33 -11.40
N SER A 143 4.36 15.81 -10.65
CA SER A 143 3.11 16.25 -11.26
C SER A 143 3.36 17.50 -12.12
N ARG A 144 2.64 17.58 -13.25
CA ARG A 144 2.70 18.74 -14.13
C ARG A 144 1.57 19.69 -13.79
N ALA A 145 1.87 20.97 -13.76
CA ALA A 145 0.86 21.99 -13.52
C ALA A 145 -0.26 21.90 -14.59
N GLY A 146 -1.51 21.79 -14.16
CA GLY A 146 -2.68 21.70 -15.01
C GLY A 146 -3.17 20.29 -15.32
N ASP A 147 -2.40 19.25 -14.96
CA ASP A 147 -2.83 17.86 -15.14
C ASP A 147 -3.65 17.33 -13.95
N GLU A 148 -3.67 18.08 -12.82
CA GLU A 148 -4.32 17.65 -11.59
C GLU A 148 -5.78 18.11 -11.53
N LYS A 149 -6.67 17.19 -11.24
CA LYS A 149 -8.05 17.49 -10.84
C LYS A 149 -8.12 17.51 -9.32
N TRP A 150 -8.90 18.43 -8.77
CA TRP A 150 -9.07 18.58 -7.31
C TRP A 150 -9.48 17.28 -6.64
N GLU A 151 -10.39 16.53 -7.25
CA GLU A 151 -10.90 15.25 -6.75
C GLU A 151 -9.83 14.15 -6.66
N ASP A 152 -8.73 14.29 -7.41
CA ASP A 152 -7.69 13.27 -7.49
C ASP A 152 -6.63 13.45 -6.39
N TRP A 153 -6.45 14.66 -5.85
CA TRP A 153 -5.35 14.95 -4.93
C TRP A 153 -5.74 15.58 -3.59
N ARG A 154 -6.98 16.03 -3.41
CA ARG A 154 -7.43 16.66 -2.16
C ARG A 154 -7.17 15.75 -0.95
N PRO A 155 -6.59 16.30 0.16
CA PRO A 155 -6.34 15.49 1.36
C PRO A 155 -7.62 15.20 2.15
N MET A 156 -7.64 14.07 2.86
CA MET A 156 -8.55 13.86 3.97
C MET A 156 -8.26 14.87 5.09
N ASN A 157 -9.29 15.27 5.83
CA ASN A 157 -9.12 15.99 7.08
C ASN A 157 -9.06 15.02 8.29
N SER A 158 -8.69 15.53 9.46
CA SER A 158 -8.56 14.72 10.68
C SER A 158 -9.86 14.04 11.13
N ALA A 159 -11.03 14.64 10.87
CA ALA A 159 -12.32 14.04 11.18
C ALA A 159 -12.64 12.83 10.29
N GLN A 160 -12.32 12.91 8.99
CA GLN A 160 -12.43 11.79 8.06
C GLN A 160 -11.47 10.65 8.43
N VAL A 161 -10.25 10.97 8.88
CA VAL A 161 -9.29 9.96 9.38
C VAL A 161 -9.81 9.27 10.64
N ALA A 162 -10.39 10.02 11.57
CA ALA A 162 -11.01 9.46 12.77
C ALA A 162 -12.21 8.56 12.44
N ASP A 163 -13.05 8.95 11.49
CA ASP A 163 -14.20 8.17 11.02
C ASP A 163 -13.77 6.86 10.35
N LEU A 164 -12.73 6.84 9.53
CA LEU A 164 -12.16 5.60 8.97
C LEU A 164 -11.81 4.60 10.09
N ALA A 165 -11.14 5.08 11.14
CA ALA A 165 -10.77 4.23 12.27
C ALA A 165 -11.99 3.75 13.07
N ALA A 166 -13.05 4.57 13.22
CA ALA A 166 -14.31 4.20 13.86
C ALA A 166 -15.06 3.14 13.05
N ARG A 167 -15.02 3.20 11.73
CA ARG A 167 -15.62 2.24 10.80
C ARG A 167 -14.82 0.93 10.68
N GLY A 168 -13.70 0.80 11.42
CA GLY A 168 -12.90 -0.44 11.48
C GLY A 168 -11.83 -0.57 10.41
N HIS A 169 -11.56 0.48 9.63
CA HIS A 169 -10.37 0.53 8.79
C HIS A 169 -9.12 0.78 9.64
N ALA A 170 -7.97 0.27 9.21
CA ALA A 170 -6.70 0.62 9.82
C ALA A 170 -6.21 1.97 9.29
N VAL A 171 -5.79 2.86 10.18
CA VAL A 171 -5.07 4.07 9.83
C VAL A 171 -3.59 3.80 10.04
N GLY A 172 -2.79 4.08 9.01
CA GLY A 172 -1.34 3.94 9.03
C GLY A 172 -0.62 5.28 8.93
N ASN A 173 0.61 5.28 9.39
CA ASN A 173 1.51 6.43 9.33
C ASN A 173 2.25 6.46 7.99
N HIS A 174 2.23 7.64 7.32
CA HIS A 174 2.97 7.87 6.07
C HIS A 174 3.94 9.05 6.18
N THR A 175 4.61 9.15 7.35
CA THR A 175 5.43 10.29 7.77
C THR A 175 4.61 11.58 8.00
N LEU A 176 5.23 12.57 8.64
CA LEU A 176 4.55 13.84 8.95
C LEU A 176 4.37 14.72 7.70
N THR A 177 5.42 14.83 6.86
CA THR A 177 5.46 15.74 5.71
C THR A 177 5.89 15.11 4.40
N HIS A 178 5.91 13.77 4.32
CA HIS A 178 6.24 12.97 3.14
C HIS A 178 7.67 13.16 2.59
N PRO A 179 8.75 13.19 3.42
CA PRO A 179 10.11 13.23 2.91
C PRO A 179 10.63 11.83 2.53
N ARG A 180 11.72 11.77 1.78
CA ARG A 180 12.59 10.58 1.78
C ARG A 180 13.29 10.49 3.14
N LEU A 181 13.24 9.32 3.76
CA LEU A 181 13.82 9.13 5.10
C LEU A 181 15.34 8.86 5.08
N LEU A 182 15.87 8.47 3.92
CA LEU A 182 17.28 8.20 3.72
C LEU A 182 18.14 9.43 4.06
N GLY A 183 19.04 9.28 5.03
CA GLY A 183 20.02 10.31 5.41
C GLY A 183 19.49 11.41 6.32
N LEU A 184 18.24 11.29 6.82
CA LEU A 184 17.72 12.23 7.82
C LEU A 184 18.40 12.02 9.17
N GLY A 185 18.62 13.12 9.90
CA GLY A 185 19.14 13.08 11.26
C GLY A 185 18.12 12.49 12.26
N ALA A 186 18.62 12.06 13.43
CA ALA A 186 17.76 11.40 14.44
C ALA A 186 16.58 12.28 14.88
N GLY A 187 16.76 13.59 15.03
CA GLY A 187 15.68 14.51 15.39
C GLY A 187 14.64 14.66 14.27
N GLU A 188 15.06 14.66 13.02
CA GLU A 188 14.16 14.73 11.86
C GLU A 188 13.38 13.43 11.72
N LEU A 189 14.03 12.27 11.89
CA LEU A 189 13.37 10.97 11.88
C LEU A 189 12.33 10.86 13.00
N GLU A 190 12.67 11.33 14.20
CA GLU A 190 11.72 11.35 15.34
C GLU A 190 10.51 12.22 15.04
N LYS A 191 10.70 13.41 14.44
CA LYS A 191 9.63 14.29 14.01
C LYS A 191 8.77 13.65 12.91
N GLU A 192 9.38 13.13 11.88
CA GLU A 192 8.66 12.59 10.72
C GLU A 192 7.89 11.30 11.04
N ILE A 193 8.41 10.47 11.94
CA ILE A 193 7.84 9.17 12.27
C ILE A 193 7.09 9.22 13.59
N GLY A 194 7.74 9.69 14.66
CA GLY A 194 7.19 9.67 16.02
C GLY A 194 6.08 10.72 16.24
N ASP A 195 6.30 11.99 15.84
CA ASP A 195 5.26 13.02 15.97
C ASP A 195 4.06 12.69 15.09
N SER A 196 4.30 12.18 13.88
CA SER A 196 3.25 11.71 12.99
C SER A 196 2.42 10.59 13.64
N ALA A 197 3.06 9.58 14.23
CA ALA A 197 2.37 8.49 14.93
C ALA A 197 1.52 9.02 16.09
N ARG A 198 2.08 9.90 16.94
CA ARG A 198 1.37 10.54 18.06
C ARG A 198 0.16 11.35 17.57
N LYS A 199 0.32 12.10 16.50
CA LYS A 199 -0.75 12.91 15.92
C LYS A 199 -1.90 12.03 15.40
N LEU A 200 -1.61 11.02 14.61
CA LEU A 200 -2.62 10.07 14.12
C LEU A 200 -3.32 9.33 15.26
N ALA A 201 -2.57 8.90 16.29
CA ALA A 201 -3.16 8.28 17.48
C ALA A 201 -4.12 9.24 18.21
N SER A 202 -3.80 10.56 18.25
CA SER A 202 -4.68 11.57 18.85
C SER A 202 -6.01 11.72 18.10
N TRP A 203 -6.02 11.57 16.76
CA TRP A 203 -7.24 11.62 15.95
C TRP A 203 -8.07 10.35 16.05
N THR A 204 -7.43 9.19 15.89
CA THR A 204 -8.10 7.89 15.84
C THR A 204 -8.46 7.32 17.20
N LYS A 205 -7.90 7.86 18.30
CA LYS A 205 -7.99 7.33 19.66
C LYS A 205 -7.48 5.88 19.78
N LYS A 206 -6.62 5.47 18.85
CA LYS A 206 -6.01 4.13 18.79
C LYS A 206 -4.52 4.24 18.51
N GLN A 207 -3.75 3.25 18.92
CA GLN A 207 -2.36 3.11 18.49
C GLN A 207 -2.30 2.90 16.98
N VAL A 208 -1.31 3.51 16.33
CA VAL A 208 -1.07 3.40 14.89
C VAL A 208 0.04 2.37 14.66
N ASP A 209 -0.35 1.13 14.41
CA ASP A 209 0.59 0.00 14.30
C ASP A 209 1.22 -0.17 12.91
N ALA A 210 0.67 0.51 11.89
CA ALA A 210 1.08 0.39 10.51
C ALA A 210 1.89 1.59 10.04
N PHE A 211 2.97 1.36 9.33
CA PHE A 211 3.80 2.37 8.68
C PHE A 211 4.09 1.99 7.23
N ALA A 212 3.92 2.92 6.30
CA ALA A 212 4.48 2.82 4.96
C ALA A 212 5.44 3.98 4.73
N TRP A 213 6.66 3.68 4.28
CA TRP A 213 7.57 4.76 3.93
C TRP A 213 7.30 5.27 2.53
N THR A 214 7.63 6.53 2.35
CA THR A 214 7.39 7.31 1.14
C THR A 214 8.37 6.98 0.03
N PHE A 215 8.00 7.25 -1.20
CA PHE A 215 8.83 7.04 -2.39
C PHE A 215 9.25 5.58 -2.63
N GLY A 216 10.46 5.37 -3.13
CA GLY A 216 10.91 4.05 -3.57
C GLY A 216 11.51 3.18 -2.46
N TRP A 217 11.80 1.94 -2.81
CA TRP A 217 12.37 0.93 -1.91
C TRP A 217 13.71 1.36 -1.27
N ASP A 218 14.42 2.30 -1.86
CA ASP A 218 15.72 2.85 -1.45
C ASP A 218 15.59 4.18 -0.69
N ALA A 219 14.40 4.55 -0.26
CA ALA A 219 14.13 5.81 0.42
C ALA A 219 14.37 5.78 1.93
N ILE A 220 14.86 4.67 2.48
CA ILE A 220 15.20 4.51 3.90
C ILE A 220 16.59 3.92 4.09
N ASP A 221 17.14 4.06 5.31
CA ASP A 221 18.35 3.41 5.80
C ASP A 221 18.10 2.69 7.14
N ALA A 222 19.15 2.13 7.73
CA ALA A 222 19.07 1.42 9.01
C ALA A 222 18.62 2.34 10.16
N ASN A 223 19.02 3.62 10.16
CA ASN A 223 18.62 4.58 11.20
C ASN A 223 17.11 4.85 11.14
N ALA A 224 16.59 5.13 9.95
CA ALA A 224 15.16 5.30 9.75
C ALA A 224 14.38 4.04 10.15
N TRP A 225 14.89 2.85 9.80
CA TRP A 225 14.28 1.58 10.16
C TRP A 225 14.17 1.39 11.68
N GLN A 226 15.23 1.69 12.42
CA GLN A 226 15.21 1.61 13.88
C GLN A 226 14.15 2.52 14.51
N VAL A 227 14.00 3.74 13.99
CA VAL A 227 12.94 4.66 14.46
C VAL A 227 11.55 4.15 14.10
N ILE A 228 11.33 3.68 12.86
CA ILE A 228 10.05 3.11 12.43
C ILE A 228 9.61 1.99 13.38
N ARG A 229 10.49 1.06 13.70
CA ARG A 229 10.20 -0.10 14.56
C ARG A 229 9.90 0.23 16.01
N ARG A 230 10.30 1.39 16.50
CA ARG A 230 9.94 1.84 17.87
C ARG A 230 8.48 2.19 17.99
N TYR A 231 7.86 2.64 16.90
CA TYR A 231 6.49 3.15 16.89
C TYR A 231 5.50 2.19 16.21
N HIS A 232 5.96 1.32 15.29
CA HIS A 232 5.07 0.56 14.44
C HIS A 232 5.41 -0.93 14.41
N ARG A 233 4.38 -1.75 14.48
CA ARG A 233 4.48 -3.21 14.37
C ARG A 233 4.64 -3.66 12.92
N PHE A 234 3.90 -3.06 11.99
CA PHE A 234 3.84 -3.44 10.58
C PHE A 234 4.44 -2.35 9.70
N CYS A 235 5.46 -2.71 8.92
CA CYS A 235 6.15 -1.79 8.03
C CYS A 235 5.98 -2.24 6.58
N PHE A 236 5.38 -1.40 5.78
CA PHE A 236 4.98 -1.69 4.41
C PHE A 236 5.99 -1.12 3.42
N ALA A 237 6.67 -2.01 2.71
CA ALA A 237 7.70 -1.67 1.74
C ALA A 237 7.13 -1.50 0.32
N PRO A 238 7.46 -0.43 -0.40
CA PRO A 238 7.07 -0.23 -1.79
C PRO A 238 7.93 -1.09 -2.74
N CYS A 239 7.87 -2.40 -2.56
CA CYS A 239 8.63 -3.36 -3.32
C CYS A 239 7.76 -4.60 -3.62
N PRO A 240 7.44 -4.88 -4.89
CA PRO A 240 6.61 -6.00 -5.27
C PRO A 240 7.12 -7.35 -4.76
N GLY A 241 6.23 -8.15 -4.18
CA GLY A 241 6.52 -9.49 -3.70
C GLY A 241 5.29 -10.11 -3.04
N ALA A 242 5.19 -11.44 -3.08
CA ALA A 242 4.33 -12.17 -2.18
C ALA A 242 4.97 -12.21 -0.79
N ILE A 243 4.14 -12.22 0.23
CA ILE A 243 4.61 -12.38 1.61
C ILE A 243 4.90 -13.87 1.83
N ASP A 244 6.12 -14.18 2.27
CA ASP A 244 6.59 -15.53 2.56
C ASP A 244 6.93 -15.64 4.05
N SER A 245 6.16 -16.43 4.80
CA SER A 245 6.33 -16.59 6.25
C SER A 245 7.68 -17.18 6.66
N ARG A 246 8.39 -17.85 5.76
CA ARG A 246 9.72 -18.40 6.03
C ARG A 246 10.84 -17.38 5.86
N ARG A 247 10.64 -16.36 5.03
CA ARG A 247 11.69 -15.44 4.59
C ARG A 247 11.51 -14.03 5.10
N ASP A 248 10.26 -13.65 5.37
CA ASP A 248 9.94 -12.29 5.72
C ASP A 248 9.77 -12.17 7.24
N ALA A 249 10.39 -11.16 7.82
CA ALA A 249 10.14 -10.84 9.22
C ALA A 249 8.68 -10.39 9.38
N GLN A 250 8.04 -10.72 10.51
CA GLN A 250 6.65 -10.34 10.80
C GLN A 250 6.38 -8.84 10.65
N THR A 251 7.42 -8.04 10.64
CA THR A 251 7.34 -6.57 10.60
C THR A 251 7.51 -5.99 9.21
N LEU A 252 8.07 -6.72 8.23
CA LEU A 252 8.36 -6.19 6.89
C LEU A 252 7.44 -6.81 5.84
N LEU A 253 6.53 -6.01 5.32
CA LEU A 253 5.47 -6.41 4.41
C LEU A 253 5.68 -5.82 3.01
N TRP A 254 5.77 -6.69 2.00
CA TRP A 254 5.96 -6.30 0.59
C TRP A 254 4.65 -5.88 -0.03
N ARG A 255 4.63 -4.77 -0.79
CA ARG A 255 3.45 -4.27 -1.48
C ARG A 255 3.65 -4.23 -2.99
N ARG A 256 2.59 -4.53 -3.74
CA ARG A 256 2.50 -4.28 -5.17
C ARG A 256 1.70 -3.02 -5.42
N GLU A 257 2.28 -2.10 -6.14
CA GLU A 257 1.58 -0.91 -6.60
C GLU A 257 0.67 -1.27 -7.76
N ILE A 258 -0.63 -1.09 -7.57
CA ILE A 258 -1.66 -1.36 -8.56
C ILE A 258 -2.66 -0.22 -8.53
N GLU A 259 -2.68 0.59 -9.59
CA GLU A 259 -3.55 1.74 -9.67
C GLU A 259 -4.92 1.38 -10.24
N VAL A 260 -5.95 2.12 -9.83
CA VAL A 260 -7.33 1.92 -10.30
C VAL A 260 -7.45 2.05 -11.82
N LYS A 261 -6.66 2.94 -12.43
CA LYS A 261 -6.64 3.18 -13.88
C LYS A 261 -6.04 2.06 -14.73
N TYR A 262 -5.45 1.03 -14.10
CA TYR A 262 -4.84 -0.06 -14.86
C TYR A 262 -5.91 -0.92 -15.56
N SER A 263 -5.60 -1.30 -16.80
CA SER A 263 -6.43 -2.21 -17.58
C SER A 263 -6.55 -3.59 -16.93
N PRO A 264 -7.57 -4.38 -17.27
CA PRO A 264 -7.73 -5.75 -16.77
C PRO A 264 -6.49 -6.63 -16.99
N ALA A 265 -5.81 -6.50 -18.13
CA ALA A 265 -4.58 -7.24 -18.40
C ALA A 265 -3.44 -6.83 -17.45
N GLU A 266 -3.28 -5.52 -17.19
CA GLU A 266 -2.24 -5.00 -16.30
C GLU A 266 -2.45 -5.44 -14.85
N TYR A 267 -3.65 -5.19 -14.28
CA TYR A 267 -3.84 -5.55 -12.88
C TYR A 267 -3.83 -7.08 -12.66
N ARG A 268 -4.38 -7.89 -13.58
CA ARG A 268 -4.33 -9.36 -13.49
C ARG A 268 -2.88 -9.87 -13.50
N PHE A 269 -2.04 -9.34 -14.40
CA PHE A 269 -0.62 -9.65 -14.44
C PHE A 269 0.07 -9.31 -13.10
N LEU A 270 -0.20 -8.14 -12.55
CA LEU A 270 0.39 -7.71 -11.29
C LEU A 270 -0.12 -8.54 -10.09
N TYR A 271 -1.43 -8.80 -10.01
CA TYR A 271 -1.99 -9.66 -8.95
C TYR A 271 -1.42 -11.08 -9.01
N SER A 272 -1.13 -11.60 -10.19
CA SER A 272 -0.54 -12.94 -10.34
C SER A 272 0.90 -13.07 -9.84
N GLY A 273 1.62 -11.96 -9.67
CA GLY A 273 3.00 -11.95 -9.23
C GLY A 273 4.03 -12.36 -10.29
N LEU A 274 3.63 -12.49 -11.54
CA LEU A 274 4.54 -12.87 -12.63
C LEU A 274 5.76 -11.95 -12.77
N GLY A 275 5.66 -10.68 -12.35
CA GLY A 275 6.76 -9.72 -12.35
C GLY A 275 7.61 -9.68 -11.09
N ASP A 276 7.26 -10.41 -10.02
CA ASP A 276 7.91 -10.27 -8.71
C ASP A 276 9.38 -10.69 -8.70
N PHE A 277 9.77 -11.60 -9.59
CA PHE A 277 11.16 -12.06 -9.67
C PHE A 277 12.14 -10.93 -10.03
N TRP A 278 11.70 -9.93 -10.80
CA TRP A 278 12.54 -8.77 -11.15
C TRP A 278 12.90 -7.90 -9.94
N TRP A 279 12.14 -8.05 -8.85
CA TRP A 279 12.34 -7.31 -7.61
C TRP A 279 13.12 -8.12 -6.54
N SER A 280 13.44 -9.38 -6.82
CA SER A 280 14.09 -10.28 -5.84
C SER A 280 15.40 -9.72 -5.29
N THR A 281 16.27 -9.16 -6.14
CA THR A 281 17.54 -8.55 -5.74
C THR A 281 17.32 -7.35 -4.81
N ARG A 282 16.33 -6.49 -5.12
CA ARG A 282 15.99 -5.32 -4.30
C ARG A 282 15.43 -5.74 -2.94
N ARG A 283 14.53 -6.72 -2.90
CA ARG A 283 14.02 -7.28 -1.64
C ARG A 283 15.14 -7.87 -0.79
N ASN A 284 16.05 -8.63 -1.38
CA ASN A 284 17.18 -9.21 -0.66
C ASN A 284 18.13 -8.14 -0.11
N ARG A 285 18.36 -7.07 -0.88
CA ARG A 285 19.16 -5.93 -0.42
C ARG A 285 18.48 -5.21 0.77
N LEU A 286 17.19 -4.97 0.67
CA LEU A 286 16.40 -4.40 1.76
C LEU A 286 16.45 -5.28 3.02
N ARG A 287 16.20 -6.58 2.90
CA ARG A 287 16.28 -7.51 4.05
C ARG A 287 17.63 -7.42 4.74
N LYS A 288 18.74 -7.43 4.00
CA LYS A 288 20.09 -7.34 4.56
C LYS A 288 20.32 -6.01 5.29
N MET A 289 19.92 -4.89 4.68
CA MET A 289 20.07 -3.56 5.27
C MET A 289 19.25 -3.40 6.56
N LEU A 290 18.07 -3.99 6.63
CA LEU A 290 17.16 -3.86 7.78
C LEU A 290 17.43 -4.88 8.90
N GLN A 291 18.30 -5.87 8.67
CA GLN A 291 18.76 -6.84 9.66
C GLN A 291 20.08 -6.42 10.34
N SER A 292 20.82 -5.47 9.75
CA SER A 292 22.03 -4.87 10.33
C SER A 292 21.68 -3.80 11.37
#